data_e2622733bfd29ec8c628fe27df9a7431
#
_entry.id   e2622733bfd29ec8c628fe27df9a7431
#
_cell.length_a   1.000
_cell.length_b   1.000
_cell.length_c   1.000
_cell.angle_alpha   90.00
_cell.angle_beta   90.00
_cell.angle_gamma   90.00
#
_symmetry.space_group_name_H-M   'P 1'
#
loop_
_entity.id
_entity.type
_entity.pdbx_description
1 polymer ?
#
loop_
_entity_poly.entity_id
_entity_poly.type
_entity_poly.pdbx_seq_one_letter_code
_entity_poly.pdbx_strand_id
1 'polypeptide(L)'
;GTKIINRYTPKLSTFRKVDNILSETGSYDKIIIDVDSSKNILSVNAKIDDKMKLLKSYKVSTARKDIKKPLGVGDITAITLNPVWYPTQDTIESFKKKGIFLPKMVKGGDKLNYMGSAKINLTHKVDGKDTFRIHGTLSEKTIGSYESSGCIRMKNSEVVELVGLLKEFIEFKSMDDIKVVLK
;
A
#
# COMPACT_ATOMS: atom_id res chain seq x y z
N GLY A 1 -4.45 17.33 5.70
CA GLY A 1 -3.61 17.34 4.51
C GLY A 1 -2.87 16.04 4.30
N THR A 2 -2.21 15.93 3.19
CA THR A 2 -1.42 14.78 2.82
C THR A 2 -0.08 14.77 3.54
N LYS A 3 0.33 13.62 4.07
CA LYS A 3 1.56 13.50 4.83
C LYS A 3 2.42 12.35 4.33
N ILE A 4 3.73 12.61 4.14
CA ILE A 4 4.74 11.59 3.86
C ILE A 4 5.72 11.57 5.02
N ILE A 5 5.94 10.40 5.60
CA ILE A 5 6.84 10.20 6.72
C ILE A 5 7.98 9.27 6.29
N ASN A 6 9.19 9.83 6.16
CA ASN A 6 10.38 9.09 5.77
C ASN A 6 11.12 8.57 7.01
N ARG A 7 10.79 7.35 7.44
CA ARG A 7 11.49 6.68 8.55
C ARG A 7 12.33 5.50 8.09
N TYR A 8 12.24 5.15 6.83
CA TYR A 8 12.95 4.04 6.22
C TYR A 8 13.85 4.58 5.11
N THR A 9 15.10 4.10 5.06
CA THR A 9 16.02 4.40 3.97
C THR A 9 16.11 3.18 3.07
N PRO A 10 15.49 3.21 1.87
CA PRO A 10 15.56 2.08 0.94
C PRO A 10 17.01 1.83 0.50
N LYS A 11 17.30 0.58 0.14
CA LYS A 11 18.58 0.25 -0.47
C LYS A 11 18.70 0.92 -1.84
N LEU A 12 19.92 1.27 -2.25
CA LEU A 12 20.19 1.88 -3.56
C LEU A 12 19.60 1.06 -4.71
N SER A 13 19.60 -0.28 -4.60
CA SER A 13 19.00 -1.17 -5.59
C SER A 13 17.48 -0.96 -5.77
N THR A 14 16.78 -0.53 -4.73
CA THR A 14 15.34 -0.21 -4.81
C THR A 14 15.10 1.00 -5.70
N PHE A 15 15.92 2.04 -5.56
CA PHE A 15 15.84 3.24 -6.42
C PHE A 15 16.17 2.89 -7.87
N ARG A 16 17.21 2.09 -8.12
CA ARG A 16 17.60 1.68 -9.49
C ARG A 16 16.50 0.96 -10.25
N LYS A 17 15.65 0.18 -9.56
CA LYS A 17 14.53 -0.54 -10.19
C LYS A 17 13.49 0.39 -10.81
N VAL A 18 13.36 1.60 -10.29
CA VAL A 18 12.36 2.58 -10.73
C VAL A 18 12.96 3.80 -11.46
N ASP A 19 14.28 3.89 -11.59
CA ASP A 19 14.97 5.04 -12.20
C ASP A 19 14.39 5.42 -13.57
N ASN A 20 14.19 4.43 -14.45
CA ASN A 20 13.65 4.68 -15.78
C ASN A 20 12.20 5.19 -15.76
N ILE A 21 11.44 4.84 -14.73
CA ILE A 21 10.07 5.30 -14.54
C ILE A 21 10.09 6.70 -13.94
N LEU A 22 10.91 6.92 -12.91
CA LEU A 22 10.99 8.18 -12.17
C LEU A 22 11.44 9.34 -13.06
N SER A 23 12.33 9.10 -14.05
CA SER A 23 12.78 10.14 -14.96
C SER A 23 11.66 10.74 -15.82
N GLU A 24 10.54 10.03 -15.98
CA GLU A 24 9.38 10.46 -16.75
C GLU A 24 8.25 11.03 -15.91
N THR A 25 8.31 10.92 -14.57
CA THR A 25 7.17 11.27 -13.68
C THR A 25 6.75 12.73 -13.76
N GLY A 26 7.65 13.64 -14.12
CA GLY A 26 7.32 15.05 -14.31
C GLY A 26 6.37 15.32 -15.49
N SER A 27 6.26 14.39 -16.45
CA SER A 27 5.36 14.51 -17.60
C SER A 27 3.98 13.92 -17.38
N TYR A 28 3.77 13.22 -16.25
CA TYR A 28 2.50 12.59 -15.94
C TYR A 28 1.49 13.59 -15.38
N ASP A 29 0.26 13.55 -15.88
CA ASP A 29 -0.82 14.39 -15.35
C ASP A 29 -1.41 13.80 -14.08
N LYS A 30 -1.58 12.47 -14.07
CA LYS A 30 -2.16 11.71 -12.96
C LYS A 30 -1.51 10.35 -12.84
N ILE A 31 -1.56 9.80 -11.62
CA ILE A 31 -1.29 8.39 -11.34
C ILE A 31 -2.61 7.74 -10.93
N ILE A 32 -2.92 6.59 -11.51
CA ILE A 32 -4.08 5.78 -11.14
C ILE A 32 -3.58 4.41 -10.71
N ILE A 33 -3.75 4.12 -9.44
CA ILE A 33 -3.49 2.80 -8.87
C ILE A 33 -4.79 2.01 -8.99
N ASP A 34 -4.76 0.89 -9.69
CA ASP A 34 -5.91 0.03 -9.92
C ASP A 34 -5.65 -1.32 -9.25
N VAL A 35 -6.52 -1.70 -8.32
CA VAL A 35 -6.42 -2.99 -7.63
C VAL A 35 -7.58 -3.87 -8.07
N ASP A 36 -7.26 -4.90 -8.83
CA ASP A 36 -8.22 -5.90 -9.29
C ASP A 36 -8.20 -7.10 -8.34
N SER A 37 -9.20 -7.19 -7.46
CA SER A 37 -9.28 -8.27 -6.48
C SER A 37 -9.62 -9.62 -7.12
N SER A 38 -10.19 -9.65 -8.31
CA SER A 38 -10.46 -10.92 -9.01
C SER A 38 -9.17 -11.61 -9.45
N LYS A 39 -8.11 -10.83 -9.67
CA LYS A 39 -6.79 -11.31 -10.12
C LYS A 39 -5.71 -11.15 -9.06
N ASN A 40 -6.00 -10.45 -7.97
CA ASN A 40 -5.01 -10.03 -6.96
C ASN A 40 -3.80 -9.33 -7.59
N ILE A 41 -4.09 -8.35 -8.45
CA ILE A 41 -3.08 -7.53 -9.11
C ILE A 41 -3.34 -6.05 -8.83
N LEU A 42 -2.28 -5.35 -8.44
CA LEU A 42 -2.24 -3.90 -8.33
C LEU A 42 -1.45 -3.38 -9.52
N SER A 43 -2.07 -2.52 -10.32
CA SER A 43 -1.43 -1.87 -11.46
C SER A 43 -1.25 -0.38 -11.20
N VAL A 44 -0.10 0.15 -11.57
CA VAL A 44 0.19 1.59 -11.50
C VAL A 44 0.17 2.13 -12.91
N ASN A 45 -0.78 3.02 -13.18
CA ASN A 45 -0.97 3.63 -14.49
C ASN A 45 -0.71 5.13 -14.41
N ALA A 46 -0.10 5.69 -15.45
CA ALA A 46 0.07 7.13 -15.60
C ALA A 46 -0.85 7.64 -16.70
N LYS A 47 -1.44 8.81 -16.47
CA LYS A 47 -2.18 9.52 -17.50
C LYS A 47 -1.31 10.63 -18.07
N ILE A 48 -1.17 10.63 -19.40
CA ILE A 48 -0.41 11.63 -20.16
C ILE A 48 -1.26 12.01 -21.37
N ASP A 49 -1.64 13.30 -21.50
CA ASP A 49 -2.41 13.81 -22.63
C ASP A 49 -3.64 12.93 -22.97
N ASP A 50 -4.41 12.57 -21.94
CA ASP A 50 -5.60 11.70 -22.03
C ASP A 50 -5.33 10.24 -22.42
N LYS A 51 -4.07 9.84 -22.50
CA LYS A 51 -3.67 8.45 -22.73
C LYS A 51 -3.20 7.80 -21.44
N MET A 52 -3.50 6.52 -21.30
CA MET A 52 -3.07 5.72 -20.15
C MET A 52 -1.83 4.90 -20.52
N LYS A 53 -0.83 4.92 -19.62
CA LYS A 53 0.39 4.12 -19.75
C LYS A 53 0.54 3.27 -18.49
N LEU A 54 0.62 1.95 -18.66
CA LEU A 54 0.96 1.04 -17.56
C LEU A 54 2.43 1.19 -17.20
N LEU A 55 2.71 1.54 -15.94
CA LEU A 55 4.08 1.68 -15.44
C LEU A 55 4.59 0.41 -14.77
N LYS A 56 3.78 -0.18 -13.88
CA LYS A 56 4.13 -1.33 -13.06
C LYS A 56 2.91 -2.16 -12.73
N SER A 57 3.10 -3.44 -12.52
CA SER A 57 2.11 -4.35 -11.94
C SER A 57 2.73 -5.16 -10.83
N TYR A 58 1.96 -5.40 -9.78
CA TYR A 58 2.39 -6.18 -8.62
C TYR A 58 1.33 -7.20 -8.26
N LYS A 59 1.78 -8.38 -7.88
CA LYS A 59 0.92 -9.39 -7.25
C LYS A 59 0.65 -8.94 -5.81
N VAL A 60 -0.62 -8.95 -5.40
CA VAL A 60 -1.04 -8.49 -4.07
C VAL A 60 -1.98 -9.48 -3.42
N SER A 61 -2.22 -9.30 -2.12
CA SER A 61 -3.31 -9.97 -1.41
C SER A 61 -4.42 -8.98 -1.13
N THR A 62 -5.65 -9.44 -1.22
CA THR A 62 -6.85 -8.63 -0.98
C THR A 62 -7.76 -9.30 0.04
N ALA A 63 -8.95 -8.73 0.26
CA ALA A 63 -9.88 -9.18 1.27
C ALA A 63 -10.33 -10.63 1.10
N ARG A 64 -10.56 -11.31 2.22
CA ARG A 64 -11.24 -12.61 2.25
C ARG A 64 -12.55 -12.53 1.48
N LYS A 65 -12.92 -13.63 0.82
CA LYS A 65 -14.12 -13.66 -0.03
C LYS A 65 -15.43 -13.61 0.75
N ASP A 66 -15.40 -13.89 2.04
CA ASP A 66 -16.56 -13.94 2.93
C ASP A 66 -16.91 -12.57 3.56
N ILE A 67 -16.16 -11.54 3.28
CA ILE A 67 -16.40 -10.20 3.83
C ILE A 67 -16.70 -9.18 2.74
N LYS A 68 -17.39 -8.10 3.14
CA LYS A 68 -17.62 -6.94 2.28
C LYS A 68 -16.33 -6.14 2.15
N LYS A 69 -15.78 -6.06 0.94
CA LYS A 69 -14.53 -5.37 0.66
C LYS A 69 -14.76 -3.91 0.22
N PRO A 70 -13.80 -3.02 0.45
CA PRO A 70 -13.89 -1.67 -0.09
C PRO A 70 -13.78 -1.68 -1.61
N LEU A 71 -14.58 -0.86 -2.28
CA LEU A 71 -14.65 -0.75 -3.74
C LEU A 71 -14.72 0.71 -4.17
N GLY A 72 -14.40 0.96 -5.42
CA GLY A 72 -14.57 2.26 -6.05
C GLY A 72 -13.32 3.13 -6.04
N VAL A 73 -13.51 4.38 -6.43
CA VAL A 73 -12.44 5.37 -6.53
C VAL A 73 -12.25 6.08 -5.20
N GLY A 74 -11.01 6.22 -4.78
CA GLY A 74 -10.64 6.95 -3.58
C GLY A 74 -9.31 7.67 -3.74
N ASP A 75 -8.90 8.30 -2.64
CA ASP A 75 -7.67 9.08 -2.55
C ASP A 75 -6.70 8.47 -1.53
N ILE A 76 -5.48 8.99 -1.55
CA ILE A 76 -4.47 8.70 -0.53
C ILE A 76 -4.46 9.86 0.46
N THR A 77 -4.48 9.54 1.76
CA THR A 77 -4.42 10.55 2.82
C THR A 77 -3.05 10.65 3.48
N ALA A 78 -2.29 9.57 3.51
CA ALA A 78 -0.95 9.55 4.09
C ALA A 78 -0.14 8.39 3.51
N ILE A 79 1.18 8.61 3.39
CA ILE A 79 2.16 7.60 3.02
C ILE A 79 3.21 7.57 4.13
N THR A 80 3.45 6.41 4.72
CA THR A 80 4.38 6.24 5.82
C THR A 80 5.36 5.13 5.52
N LEU A 81 6.65 5.43 5.56
CA LEU A 81 7.70 4.42 5.50
C LEU A 81 8.00 3.92 6.91
N ASN A 82 8.18 2.59 7.03
CA ASN A 82 8.49 1.94 8.29
C ASN A 82 7.50 2.30 9.41
N PRO A 83 6.19 2.06 9.22
CA PRO A 83 5.15 2.54 10.12
C PRO A 83 5.14 1.82 11.46
N VAL A 84 4.71 2.52 12.51
CA VAL A 84 4.31 1.92 13.77
C VAL A 84 2.95 1.25 13.58
N TRP A 85 2.75 0.11 14.21
CA TRP A 85 1.49 -0.62 14.15
C TRP A 85 0.83 -0.70 15.52
N TYR A 86 -0.46 -0.42 15.56
CA TYR A 86 -1.29 -0.57 16.75
C TYR A 86 -2.28 -1.71 16.51
N PRO A 87 -1.97 -2.95 16.91
CA PRO A 87 -2.88 -4.08 16.70
C PRO A 87 -4.17 -3.91 17.51
N THR A 88 -5.26 -4.43 16.97
CA THR A 88 -6.54 -4.45 17.68
C THR A 88 -6.47 -5.47 18.84
N GLN A 89 -7.37 -5.32 19.80
CA GLN A 89 -7.45 -6.27 20.92
C GLN A 89 -7.71 -7.70 20.43
N ASP A 90 -8.57 -7.87 19.43
CA ASP A 90 -8.84 -9.17 18.84
C ASP A 90 -7.60 -9.80 18.22
N THR A 91 -6.77 -9.00 17.56
CA THR A 91 -5.50 -9.46 16.99
C THR A 91 -4.53 -9.88 18.08
N ILE A 92 -4.40 -9.08 19.15
CA ILE A 92 -3.55 -9.41 20.29
C ILE A 92 -3.94 -10.75 20.92
N GLU A 93 -5.23 -10.98 21.11
CA GLU A 93 -5.75 -12.23 21.67
C GLU A 93 -5.54 -13.41 20.72
N SER A 94 -5.72 -13.22 19.44
CA SER A 94 -5.47 -14.23 18.43
C SER A 94 -4.01 -14.69 18.42
N PHE A 95 -3.07 -13.76 18.49
CA PHE A 95 -1.63 -14.08 18.60
C PHE A 95 -1.30 -14.78 19.92
N LYS A 96 -1.92 -14.35 21.01
CA LYS A 96 -1.72 -14.99 22.32
C LYS A 96 -2.09 -16.46 22.31
N LYS A 97 -3.18 -16.84 21.62
CA LYS A 97 -3.58 -18.23 21.44
C LYS A 97 -2.54 -19.08 20.71
N LYS A 98 -1.71 -18.43 19.89
CA LYS A 98 -0.60 -19.07 19.15
C LYS A 98 0.73 -19.02 19.94
N GLY A 99 0.70 -18.57 21.21
CA GLY A 99 1.89 -18.44 22.02
C GLY A 99 2.75 -17.23 21.74
N ILE A 100 2.23 -16.24 21.02
CA ILE A 100 2.94 -15.00 20.65
C ILE A 100 2.38 -13.84 21.45
N PHE A 101 3.23 -13.19 22.24
CA PHE A 101 2.87 -11.97 22.98
C PHE A 101 3.03 -10.76 22.05
N LEU A 102 1.92 -10.11 21.76
CA LEU A 102 1.89 -8.92 20.89
C LEU A 102 1.62 -7.69 21.75
N PRO A 103 2.52 -6.69 21.79
CA PRO A 103 2.29 -5.45 22.54
C PRO A 103 1.22 -4.58 21.90
N LYS A 104 0.74 -3.59 22.63
CA LYS A 104 -0.23 -2.62 22.11
C LYS A 104 0.32 -1.75 21.00
N MET A 105 1.63 -1.59 20.93
CA MET A 105 2.34 -0.84 19.91
C MET A 105 3.54 -1.65 19.42
N VAL A 106 3.61 -1.88 18.13
CA VAL A 106 4.73 -2.57 17.48
C VAL A 106 5.54 -1.54 16.68
N LYS A 107 6.82 -1.43 16.99
CA LYS A 107 7.71 -0.47 16.32
C LYS A 107 7.84 -0.75 14.83
N GLY A 108 8.07 0.31 14.06
CA GLY A 108 8.45 0.18 12.66
C GLY A 108 9.73 -0.64 12.51
N GLY A 109 9.76 -1.55 11.55
CA GLY A 109 10.89 -2.44 11.31
C GLY A 109 10.91 -3.71 12.17
N ASP A 110 10.04 -3.82 13.15
CA ASP A 110 9.91 -5.04 13.96
C ASP A 110 9.33 -6.17 13.09
N LYS A 111 9.90 -7.37 13.22
CA LYS A 111 9.49 -8.55 12.46
C LYS A 111 8.04 -9.00 12.76
N LEU A 112 7.44 -8.53 13.84
CA LEU A 112 6.04 -8.77 14.17
C LEU A 112 5.10 -7.68 13.66
N ASN A 113 5.63 -6.64 13.01
CA ASN A 113 4.83 -5.52 12.52
C ASN A 113 4.06 -5.89 11.25
N TYR A 114 2.74 -5.98 11.38
CA TYR A 114 1.84 -6.38 10.30
C TYR A 114 1.78 -5.39 9.13
N MET A 115 2.14 -4.13 9.37
CA MET A 115 2.15 -3.12 8.32
C MET A 115 3.34 -3.27 7.37
N GLY A 116 4.38 -4.01 7.79
CA GLY A 116 5.57 -4.19 6.98
C GLY A 116 6.38 -2.91 6.80
N SER A 117 7.00 -2.76 5.64
CA SER A 117 7.96 -1.68 5.37
C SER A 117 7.33 -0.34 5.01
N ALA A 118 6.05 -0.31 4.66
CA ALA A 118 5.34 0.93 4.32
C ALA A 118 3.84 0.74 4.42
N LYS A 119 3.12 1.84 4.59
CA LYS A 119 1.66 1.86 4.46
C LYS A 119 1.20 3.11 3.71
N ILE A 120 0.14 2.94 2.94
CA ILE A 120 -0.54 3.98 2.17
C ILE A 120 -2.00 4.00 2.63
N ASN A 121 -2.39 5.06 3.32
CA ASN A 121 -3.76 5.19 3.85
C ASN A 121 -4.71 5.67 2.76
N LEU A 122 -5.87 5.02 2.67
CA LEU A 122 -6.90 5.27 1.66
C LEU A 122 -8.14 5.91 2.28
N THR A 123 -8.93 6.60 1.45
CA THR A 123 -10.20 7.22 1.85
C THR A 123 -11.41 6.28 1.75
N HIS A 124 -11.24 5.08 1.21
CA HIS A 124 -12.34 4.12 1.02
C HIS A 124 -13.03 3.77 2.33
N LYS A 125 -14.33 3.52 2.27
CA LYS A 125 -15.16 3.18 3.44
C LYS A 125 -16.05 1.98 3.15
N VAL A 126 -16.30 1.18 4.18
CA VAL A 126 -17.29 0.11 4.17
C VAL A 126 -18.03 0.16 5.51
N ASP A 127 -19.33 0.42 5.49
CA ASP A 127 -20.18 0.45 6.68
C ASP A 127 -19.60 1.32 7.82
N GLY A 128 -19.09 2.51 7.47
CA GLY A 128 -18.47 3.45 8.40
C GLY A 128 -17.01 3.15 8.77
N LYS A 129 -16.48 1.99 8.41
CA LYS A 129 -15.06 1.67 8.59
C LYS A 129 -14.24 2.34 7.49
N ASP A 130 -13.20 3.09 7.88
CA ASP A 130 -12.38 3.91 6.97
C ASP A 130 -10.87 3.67 7.14
N THR A 131 -10.48 2.51 7.66
CA THR A 131 -9.09 2.19 7.98
C THR A 131 -8.42 1.31 6.91
N PHE A 132 -8.81 1.45 5.66
CA PHE A 132 -8.24 0.66 4.57
C PHE A 132 -6.91 1.25 4.10
N ARG A 133 -5.97 0.35 3.77
CA ARG A 133 -4.59 0.71 3.42
C ARG A 133 -4.03 -0.25 2.41
N ILE A 134 -3.02 0.23 1.68
CA ILE A 134 -2.06 -0.61 0.99
C ILE A 134 -0.82 -0.66 1.88
N HIS A 135 -0.34 -1.84 2.22
CA HIS A 135 0.80 -1.96 3.13
C HIS A 135 1.64 -3.21 2.84
N GLY A 136 2.80 -3.30 3.48
CA GLY A 136 3.65 -4.48 3.42
C GLY A 136 3.07 -5.67 4.17
N THR A 137 3.91 -6.65 4.49
CA THR A 137 3.45 -7.90 5.09
C THR A 137 4.48 -8.49 6.05
N LEU A 138 3.99 -9.33 6.98
CA LEU A 138 4.85 -10.19 7.78
C LEU A 138 5.37 -11.40 7.00
N SER A 139 4.58 -11.88 6.05
CA SER A 139 4.90 -13.10 5.31
C SER A 139 4.67 -12.91 3.83
N GLU A 140 5.74 -12.82 3.07
CA GLU A 140 5.68 -12.66 1.62
C GLU A 140 5.17 -13.90 0.90
N LYS A 141 5.19 -15.05 1.55
CA LYS A 141 4.65 -16.31 1.01
C LYS A 141 3.14 -16.27 0.82
N THR A 142 2.43 -15.42 1.56
CA THR A 142 0.97 -15.31 1.49
C THR A 142 0.50 -14.32 0.43
N ILE A 143 1.39 -13.59 -0.22
CA ILE A 143 1.03 -12.64 -1.27
C ILE A 143 0.43 -13.39 -2.46
N GLY A 144 -0.75 -12.93 -2.88
CA GLY A 144 -1.56 -13.57 -3.92
C GLY A 144 -2.81 -14.27 -3.39
N SER A 145 -2.98 -14.34 -2.07
CA SER A 145 -4.13 -14.97 -1.43
C SER A 145 -5.22 -13.96 -1.04
N TYR A 146 -6.41 -14.47 -0.72
CA TYR A 146 -7.55 -13.71 -0.22
C TYR A 146 -7.63 -13.88 1.30
N GLU A 147 -6.94 -13.04 2.05
CA GLU A 147 -6.77 -13.28 3.49
C GLU A 147 -6.94 -12.06 4.38
N SER A 148 -7.05 -10.85 3.82
CA SER A 148 -7.13 -9.63 4.62
C SER A 148 -8.55 -9.29 5.05
N SER A 149 -8.68 -8.36 5.97
CA SER A 149 -9.97 -7.78 6.38
C SER A 149 -10.34 -6.54 5.54
N GLY A 150 -9.78 -6.41 4.35
CA GLY A 150 -10.06 -5.33 3.40
C GLY A 150 -8.83 -4.57 2.93
N CYS A 151 -7.72 -4.62 3.66
CA CYS A 151 -6.47 -4.02 3.24
C CYS A 151 -5.81 -4.79 2.09
N ILE A 152 -5.01 -4.09 1.32
CA ILE A 152 -4.23 -4.65 0.22
C ILE A 152 -2.81 -4.87 0.74
N ARG A 153 -2.31 -6.11 0.66
CA ARG A 153 -0.96 -6.46 1.10
C ARG A 153 -0.03 -6.67 -0.08
N MET A 154 1.17 -6.14 0.04
CA MET A 154 2.22 -6.24 -0.96
C MET A 154 3.49 -6.83 -0.35
N LYS A 155 4.38 -7.36 -1.19
CA LYS A 155 5.75 -7.63 -0.74
C LYS A 155 6.40 -6.34 -0.24
N ASN A 156 7.22 -6.44 0.81
CA ASN A 156 7.82 -5.26 1.43
C ASN A 156 8.70 -4.45 0.46
N SER A 157 9.51 -5.11 -0.36
CA SER A 157 10.31 -4.43 -1.37
C SER A 157 9.46 -3.71 -2.41
N GLU A 158 8.31 -4.28 -2.75
CA GLU A 158 7.42 -3.73 -3.77
C GLU A 158 6.59 -2.55 -3.27
N VAL A 159 6.11 -2.57 -2.03
CA VAL A 159 5.42 -1.41 -1.46
C VAL A 159 6.37 -0.23 -1.28
N VAL A 160 7.64 -0.49 -0.95
CA VAL A 160 8.67 0.56 -0.88
C VAL A 160 8.96 1.13 -2.27
N GLU A 161 9.04 0.30 -3.29
CA GLU A 161 9.20 0.73 -4.68
C GLU A 161 8.02 1.61 -5.12
N LEU A 162 6.78 1.19 -4.82
CA LEU A 162 5.59 1.97 -5.09
C LEU A 162 5.62 3.34 -4.39
N VAL A 163 6.00 3.37 -3.12
CA VAL A 163 6.13 4.63 -2.37
C VAL A 163 7.17 5.54 -3.01
N GLY A 164 8.29 4.99 -3.47
CA GLY A 164 9.32 5.77 -4.19
C GLY A 164 8.78 6.44 -5.45
N LEU A 165 8.00 5.71 -6.23
CA LEU A 165 7.36 6.23 -7.44
C LEU A 165 6.36 7.35 -7.11
N LEU A 166 5.49 7.12 -6.12
CA LEU A 166 4.50 8.11 -5.71
C LEU A 166 5.15 9.38 -5.16
N LYS A 167 6.20 9.21 -4.35
CA LYS A 167 6.93 10.33 -3.75
C LYS A 167 7.57 11.22 -4.83
N GLU A 168 8.17 10.62 -5.84
CA GLU A 168 8.75 11.35 -6.97
C GLU A 168 7.68 12.10 -7.76
N PHE A 169 6.55 11.46 -8.02
CA PHE A 169 5.42 12.10 -8.69
C PHE A 169 4.92 13.32 -7.91
N ILE A 170 4.82 13.23 -6.59
CA ILE A 170 4.34 14.31 -5.73
C ILE A 170 5.28 15.52 -5.73
N GLU A 171 6.57 15.34 -6.02
CA GLU A 171 7.51 16.47 -6.16
C GLU A 171 7.16 17.38 -7.33
N PHE A 172 6.51 16.84 -8.37
CA PHE A 172 6.11 17.61 -9.58
C PHE A 172 4.62 17.95 -9.61
N LYS A 173 3.81 17.13 -8.97
CA LYS A 173 2.35 17.23 -8.96
C LYS A 173 1.84 17.21 -7.51
N SER A 174 0.58 16.90 -7.32
CA SER A 174 -0.06 16.82 -6.00
C SER A 174 -0.47 15.39 -5.68
N MET A 175 -0.59 15.07 -4.39
CA MET A 175 -1.22 13.83 -3.93
C MET A 175 -2.66 13.72 -4.46
N ASP A 176 -3.35 14.84 -4.66
CA ASP A 176 -4.71 14.86 -5.22
C ASP A 176 -4.76 14.38 -6.67
N ASP A 177 -3.63 14.35 -7.36
CA ASP A 177 -3.50 13.82 -8.71
C ASP A 177 -3.27 12.31 -8.74
N ILE A 178 -3.30 11.65 -7.58
CA ILE A 178 -3.24 10.19 -7.45
C ILE A 178 -4.63 9.69 -7.07
N LYS A 179 -5.18 8.76 -7.86
CA LYS A 179 -6.42 8.06 -7.54
C LYS A 179 -6.16 6.58 -7.33
N VAL A 180 -6.93 5.97 -6.44
CA VAL A 180 -6.86 4.53 -6.16
C VAL A 180 -8.22 3.92 -6.43
N VAL A 181 -8.26 3.01 -7.38
CA VAL A 181 -9.48 2.30 -7.79
C VAL A 181 -9.41 0.87 -7.24
N LEU A 182 -10.37 0.52 -6.40
CA LEU A 182 -10.54 -0.83 -5.87
C LEU A 182 -11.72 -1.49 -6.56
N LYS A 183 -11.50 -2.69 -7.13
CA LYS A 183 -12.53 -3.45 -7.83
C LYS A 183 -12.38 -4.97 -7.66
#